data_8bd2a64305a0f0e3f99834371313d9be
#
_entry.id   8bd2a64305a0f0e3f99834371313d9be
#
_cell.length_a   1.000
_cell.length_b   1.000
_cell.length_c   1.000
_cell.angle_alpha   90.00
_cell.angle_beta   90.00
_cell.angle_gamma   90.00
#
_symmetry.space_group_name_H-M   'P 1'
#
loop_
_entity.id
_entity.type
_entity.pdbx_description
1 polymer ?
#
loop_
_entity_poly.entity_id
_entity_poly.type
_entity_poly.pdbx_seq_one_letter_code
_entity_poly.pdbx_strand_id
1 'polypeptide(L)'
;MEDNTFATSAYIATSPEKAFNYLCSLKNLDDWTLFSRMIEQVDENTWIGTASGYQRNLYYHVKKIENPLFYGIEWHCGFEYKKYFQVYPVLLFPPSYIEPGSEEEGVYFHWLSFVDPKRRTPMIMQGIHTVHTSECRSLKAILERQAGRTRAAEGRYAIATDTMYVDAPLELGVEYISNVQNLDEWAHLLRPDGEITPEYGEFRDEYNQKVNVTFRLHNMNNYYLLEQDYYYPEYKFYQRCPAILIPCSYAFGDPSARGFIQHRITFWKVGKAYRHGKLQMEDFGAESMNVKRLVEAKAGNTETFARGMSYMPQQTQELVAVGNGK
;
A
#
# COMPACT_ATOMS: atom_id res chain seq x y z
N MET A 1 -15.25 6.05 -4.00
CA MET A 1 -14.15 6.55 -3.14
C MET A 1 -12.83 5.83 -3.40
N GLU A 2 -12.86 4.63 -3.92
CA GLU A 2 -11.68 3.79 -4.24
C GLU A 2 -10.67 4.49 -5.16
N ASP A 3 -11.16 5.25 -6.11
CA ASP A 3 -10.30 5.99 -7.05
C ASP A 3 -9.65 7.26 -6.49
N ASN A 4 -9.70 7.50 -5.18
CA ASN A 4 -9.09 8.69 -4.56
C ASN A 4 -7.74 8.39 -3.92
N THR A 5 -7.23 7.18 -4.06
CA THR A 5 -5.94 6.74 -3.57
C THR A 5 -5.01 6.46 -4.73
N PHE A 6 -3.80 6.99 -4.67
CA PHE A 6 -2.73 6.74 -5.63
C PHE A 6 -1.59 6.04 -4.95
N ALA A 7 -1.10 5.00 -5.59
CA ALA A 7 0.10 4.31 -5.19
C ALA A 7 1.17 4.45 -6.28
N THR A 8 2.38 4.72 -5.87
CA THR A 8 3.54 4.71 -6.76
C THR A 8 4.64 3.89 -6.11
N SER A 9 5.27 3.03 -6.90
CA SER A 9 6.29 2.11 -6.40
C SER A 9 7.49 2.06 -7.33
N ALA A 10 8.66 1.83 -6.74
CA ALA A 10 9.88 1.56 -7.49
C ALA A 10 10.85 0.71 -6.68
N TYR A 11 11.61 -0.14 -7.36
CA TYR A 11 12.87 -0.64 -6.80
C TYR A 11 13.95 0.42 -6.98
N ILE A 12 14.73 0.67 -5.93
CA ILE A 12 15.83 1.63 -5.90
C ILE A 12 17.09 0.89 -5.42
N ALA A 13 18.12 0.84 -6.25
CA ALA A 13 19.38 0.15 -5.94
C ALA A 13 20.29 1.01 -5.04
N THR A 14 19.83 1.25 -3.83
CA THR A 14 20.59 1.89 -2.73
C THR A 14 20.23 1.20 -1.42
N SER A 15 21.04 1.33 -0.37
CA SER A 15 20.68 0.71 0.90
C SER A 15 19.38 1.32 1.47
N PRO A 16 18.54 0.52 2.15
CA PRO A 16 17.30 1.01 2.75
C PRO A 16 17.52 2.19 3.70
N GLU A 17 18.57 2.14 4.51
CA GLU A 17 18.95 3.21 5.44
C GLU A 17 19.31 4.51 4.71
N LYS A 18 20.09 4.44 3.61
CA LYS A 18 20.41 5.64 2.81
C LYS A 18 19.16 6.25 2.19
N ALA A 19 18.27 5.43 1.64
CA ALA A 19 16.99 5.88 1.11
C ALA A 19 16.15 6.56 2.20
N PHE A 20 16.02 5.91 3.36
CA PHE A 20 15.28 6.44 4.51
C PHE A 20 15.83 7.80 4.97
N ASN A 21 17.14 7.89 5.21
CA ASN A 21 17.76 9.15 5.65
C ASN A 21 17.60 10.28 4.62
N TYR A 22 17.72 9.96 3.33
CA TYR A 22 17.49 10.93 2.26
C TYR A 22 16.06 11.45 2.23
N LEU A 23 15.08 10.56 2.35
CA LEU A 23 13.64 10.87 2.31
C LEU A 23 13.14 11.56 3.59
N CYS A 24 13.81 11.32 4.72
CA CYS A 24 13.51 12.01 5.97
C CYS A 24 13.99 13.46 6.01
N SER A 25 14.87 13.86 5.09
CA SER A 25 15.30 15.26 4.95
C SER A 25 14.34 16.00 4.01
N LEU A 26 13.45 16.82 4.56
CA LEU A 26 12.49 17.59 3.77
C LEU A 26 13.18 18.54 2.76
N LYS A 27 14.38 19.00 3.05
CA LYS A 27 15.17 19.83 2.10
C LYS A 27 15.40 19.10 0.77
N ASN A 28 15.53 17.77 0.80
CA ASN A 28 15.76 16.97 -0.40
C ASN A 28 14.51 16.90 -1.31
N LEU A 29 13.32 17.33 -0.85
CA LEU A 29 12.15 17.47 -1.72
C LEU A 29 12.44 18.40 -2.91
N ASP A 30 13.29 19.40 -2.73
CA ASP A 30 13.71 20.32 -3.80
C ASP A 30 14.37 19.60 -5.00
N ASP A 31 15.02 18.46 -4.75
CA ASP A 31 15.81 17.75 -5.76
C ASP A 31 14.95 16.90 -6.70
N TRP A 32 13.86 16.33 -6.19
CA TRP A 32 13.13 15.32 -6.93
C TRP A 32 11.64 15.60 -7.13
N THR A 33 11.02 16.50 -6.32
CA THR A 33 9.63 16.87 -6.52
C THR A 33 9.49 17.94 -7.61
N LEU A 34 8.41 17.85 -8.39
CA LEU A 34 8.16 18.80 -9.47
C LEU A 34 7.62 20.12 -8.95
N PHE A 35 6.85 20.09 -7.86
CA PHE A 35 6.03 21.22 -7.46
C PHE A 35 6.35 21.79 -6.07
N SER A 36 7.04 21.05 -5.22
CA SER A 36 7.38 21.51 -3.88
C SER A 36 8.76 22.18 -3.87
N ARG A 37 8.89 23.28 -3.13
CA ARG A 37 10.17 23.97 -2.88
C ARG A 37 10.26 24.38 -1.43
N MET A 38 11.32 23.99 -0.76
CA MET A 38 11.58 24.28 0.65
C MET A 38 12.22 25.66 0.81
N ILE A 39 11.68 26.50 1.70
CA ILE A 39 12.11 27.88 1.92
C ILE A 39 12.91 27.99 3.22
N GLU A 40 12.33 27.54 4.33
CA GLU A 40 12.85 27.77 5.68
C GLU A 40 12.56 26.58 6.58
N GLN A 41 13.54 26.20 7.39
CA GLN A 41 13.36 25.19 8.43
C GLN A 41 12.77 25.82 9.68
N VAL A 42 11.65 25.29 10.16
CA VAL A 42 10.94 25.75 11.36
C VAL A 42 11.43 25.02 12.61
N ASP A 43 11.55 23.70 12.49
CA ASP A 43 12.10 22.83 13.53
C ASP A 43 12.78 21.61 12.86
N GLU A 44 13.24 20.65 13.65
CA GLU A 44 13.98 19.48 13.17
C GLU A 44 13.23 18.72 12.05
N ASN A 45 11.91 18.63 12.16
CA ASN A 45 11.06 17.81 11.28
C ASN A 45 10.08 18.64 10.45
N THR A 46 10.15 19.97 10.50
CA THR A 46 9.18 20.86 9.85
C THR A 46 9.85 21.95 9.04
N TRP A 47 9.38 22.14 7.81
CA TRP A 47 9.80 23.21 6.90
C TRP A 47 8.59 24.01 6.40
N ILE A 48 8.82 25.29 6.10
CA ILE A 48 7.93 26.09 5.26
C ILE A 48 8.41 25.94 3.82
N GLY A 49 7.47 25.76 2.91
CA GLY A 49 7.75 25.65 1.49
C GLY A 49 6.57 26.10 0.64
N THR A 50 6.72 25.98 -0.66
CA THR A 50 5.66 26.22 -1.64
C THR A 50 5.29 24.94 -2.36
N ALA A 51 4.05 24.87 -2.88
CA ALA A 51 3.66 23.88 -3.86
C ALA A 51 2.88 24.56 -4.99
N SER A 52 3.14 24.13 -6.23
CA SER A 52 2.36 24.61 -7.37
C SER A 52 0.87 24.37 -7.19
N GLY A 53 0.07 25.37 -7.49
CA GLY A 53 -1.38 25.32 -7.29
C GLY A 53 -1.88 25.92 -5.99
N TYR A 54 -0.97 26.26 -5.07
CA TYR A 54 -1.31 27.00 -3.86
C TYR A 54 -0.70 28.41 -3.91
N GLN A 55 -1.50 29.43 -3.60
CA GLN A 55 -1.07 30.84 -3.61
C GLN A 55 -0.38 31.27 -2.32
N ARG A 56 -0.18 30.35 -1.37
CA ARG A 56 0.44 30.62 -0.07
C ARG A 56 1.38 29.49 0.31
N ASN A 57 2.29 29.78 1.23
CA ASN A 57 3.21 28.80 1.76
C ASN A 57 2.50 27.68 2.53
N LEU A 58 3.12 26.52 2.55
CA LEU A 58 2.71 25.33 3.28
C LEU A 58 3.74 24.98 4.35
N TYR A 59 3.26 24.40 5.43
CA TYR A 59 4.11 23.66 6.38
C TYR A 59 4.21 22.23 5.91
N TYR A 60 5.43 21.74 5.76
CA TYR A 60 5.77 20.37 5.49
C TYR A 60 6.34 19.74 6.75
N HIS A 61 5.89 18.58 7.10
CA HIS A 61 6.38 17.86 8.28
C HIS A 61 6.68 16.42 7.91
N VAL A 62 7.76 15.89 8.48
CA VAL A 62 8.15 14.48 8.33
C VAL A 62 8.06 13.77 9.68
N LYS A 63 7.39 12.64 9.69
CA LYS A 63 7.42 11.71 10.82
C LYS A 63 8.12 10.43 10.39
N LYS A 64 9.11 10.03 11.18
CA LYS A 64 9.92 8.84 10.97
C LYS A 64 9.29 7.67 11.72
N ILE A 65 9.26 6.51 11.09
CA ILE A 65 8.77 5.27 11.68
C ILE A 65 9.83 4.20 11.42
N GLU A 66 10.51 3.81 12.49
CA GLU A 66 11.51 2.75 12.43
C GLU A 66 10.89 1.43 12.92
N ASN A 67 11.03 0.41 12.09
CA ASN A 67 10.63 -0.94 12.41
C ASN A 67 11.80 -1.87 12.04
N PRO A 68 12.09 -2.93 12.80
CA PRO A 68 13.21 -3.82 12.50
C PRO A 68 13.12 -4.52 11.13
N LEU A 69 11.93 -4.55 10.52
CA LEU A 69 11.69 -5.24 9.25
C LEU A 69 11.62 -4.29 8.04
N PHE A 70 11.19 -3.02 8.24
CA PHE A 70 11.02 -2.03 7.18
C PHE A 70 11.18 -0.61 7.75
N TYR A 71 11.25 0.41 6.87
CA TYR A 71 11.18 1.81 7.30
C TYR A 71 9.89 2.44 6.81
N GLY A 72 9.27 3.25 7.67
CA GLY A 72 8.10 4.06 7.33
C GLY A 72 8.38 5.55 7.44
N ILE A 73 7.74 6.33 6.58
CA ILE A 73 7.79 7.79 6.60
C ILE A 73 6.36 8.28 6.38
N GLU A 74 5.96 9.28 7.15
CA GLU A 74 4.75 10.04 6.83
C GLU A 74 5.19 11.48 6.50
N TRP A 75 4.93 11.92 5.27
CA TRP A 75 5.00 13.32 4.94
C TRP A 75 3.63 13.95 5.12
N HIS A 76 3.62 15.10 5.74
CA HIS A 76 2.42 15.88 5.97
C HIS A 76 2.56 17.26 5.36
N CYS A 77 1.46 17.82 4.86
CA CYS A 77 1.44 19.23 4.50
C CYS A 77 0.16 19.92 4.98
N GLY A 78 0.27 21.21 5.28
CA GLY A 78 -0.83 22.01 5.79
C GLY A 78 -0.59 23.52 5.67
N PHE A 79 -1.63 24.32 5.82
CA PHE A 79 -1.52 25.77 5.75
C PHE A 79 -1.12 26.43 7.07
N GLU A 80 -1.18 25.68 8.16
CA GLU A 80 -0.85 26.15 9.50
C GLU A 80 0.10 25.13 10.17
N TYR A 81 0.96 25.64 11.01
CA TYR A 81 1.89 24.81 11.78
C TYR A 81 1.14 23.75 12.61
N LYS A 82 1.54 22.49 12.46
CA LYS A 82 0.93 21.31 13.11
C LYS A 82 -0.55 21.05 12.78
N LYS A 83 -1.12 21.74 11.79
CA LYS A 83 -2.44 21.45 11.26
C LYS A 83 -2.32 21.00 9.82
N TYR A 84 -2.29 19.71 9.62
CA TYR A 84 -2.08 19.11 8.32
C TYR A 84 -3.41 18.67 7.72
N PHE A 85 -3.59 18.90 6.43
CA PHE A 85 -4.76 18.49 5.67
C PHE A 85 -4.46 17.34 4.70
N GLN A 86 -3.20 16.94 4.57
CA GLN A 86 -2.79 15.88 3.68
C GLN A 86 -1.65 15.08 4.28
N VAL A 87 -1.74 13.76 4.16
CA VAL A 87 -0.72 12.80 4.58
C VAL A 87 -0.29 11.95 3.39
N TYR A 88 0.98 11.60 3.37
CA TYR A 88 1.60 10.76 2.36
C TYR A 88 2.42 9.66 3.06
N PRO A 89 1.82 8.50 3.32
CA PRO A 89 2.56 7.36 3.83
C PRO A 89 3.55 6.82 2.80
N VAL A 90 4.77 6.56 3.26
CA VAL A 90 5.83 5.93 2.48
C VAL A 90 6.34 4.72 3.23
N LEU A 91 6.48 3.61 2.54
CA LEU A 91 7.07 2.39 3.07
C LEU A 91 8.30 2.01 2.23
N LEU A 92 9.35 1.62 2.93
CA LEU A 92 10.60 1.17 2.35
C LEU A 92 10.85 -0.28 2.78
N PHE A 93 10.64 -1.19 1.86
CA PHE A 93 10.79 -2.62 2.11
C PHE A 93 12.16 -3.09 1.62
N PRO A 94 13.09 -3.51 2.50
CA PRO A 94 14.31 -4.18 2.04
C PRO A 94 13.96 -5.52 1.37
N PRO A 95 14.77 -6.02 0.43
CA PRO A 95 14.53 -7.33 -0.20
C PRO A 95 14.41 -8.48 0.80
N SER A 96 15.13 -8.42 1.92
CA SER A 96 15.03 -9.39 3.02
C SER A 96 13.68 -9.40 3.73
N TYR A 97 12.92 -8.29 3.65
CA TYR A 97 11.52 -8.24 4.09
C TYR A 97 10.64 -9.12 3.21
N ILE A 98 10.85 -9.06 1.88
CA ILE A 98 10.04 -9.78 0.90
C ILE A 98 10.38 -11.27 0.88
N GLU A 99 11.66 -11.59 0.82
CA GLU A 99 12.19 -12.95 0.84
C GLU A 99 13.24 -13.07 1.97
N PRO A 100 12.91 -13.67 3.12
CA PRO A 100 13.86 -13.85 4.20
C PRO A 100 15.15 -14.54 3.73
N GLY A 101 16.29 -13.94 4.05
CA GLY A 101 17.60 -14.42 3.59
C GLY A 101 18.00 -13.93 2.20
N SER A 102 17.24 -13.03 1.57
CA SER A 102 17.65 -12.38 0.31
C SER A 102 18.92 -11.56 0.53
N GLU A 103 19.90 -11.76 -0.36
CA GLU A 103 21.15 -10.98 -0.44
C GLU A 103 21.04 -9.83 -1.47
N GLU A 104 19.87 -9.61 -2.05
CA GLU A 104 19.65 -8.49 -2.98
C GLU A 104 19.86 -7.17 -2.26
N GLU A 105 20.74 -6.34 -2.80
CA GLU A 105 20.94 -4.97 -2.32
C GLU A 105 19.89 -4.05 -2.94
N GLY A 106 19.24 -3.22 -2.11
CA GLY A 106 18.27 -2.25 -2.60
C GLY A 106 17.09 -2.10 -1.66
N VAL A 107 16.10 -1.34 -2.11
CA VAL A 107 14.86 -1.10 -1.39
C VAL A 107 13.68 -0.98 -2.34
N TYR A 108 12.56 -1.53 -1.95
CA TYR A 108 11.28 -1.37 -2.62
C TYR A 108 10.55 -0.20 -1.96
N PHE A 109 10.56 0.91 -2.65
CA PHE A 109 9.87 2.14 -2.27
C PHE A 109 8.40 2.04 -2.65
N HIS A 110 7.52 2.38 -1.72
CA HIS A 110 6.09 2.45 -1.94
C HIS A 110 5.53 3.71 -1.30
N TRP A 111 4.83 4.51 -2.09
CA TRP A 111 4.32 5.83 -1.71
C TRP A 111 2.83 5.93 -1.99
N LEU A 112 2.05 6.31 -0.97
CA LEU A 112 0.63 6.56 -1.05
C LEU A 112 0.32 8.05 -1.02
N SER A 113 -0.70 8.44 -1.76
CA SER A 113 -1.32 9.75 -1.67
C SER A 113 -2.83 9.64 -1.82
N PHE A 114 -3.53 10.58 -1.20
CA PHE A 114 -4.97 10.61 -1.12
C PHE A 114 -5.50 11.93 -1.67
N VAL A 115 -6.62 11.88 -2.37
CA VAL A 115 -7.33 13.07 -2.85
C VAL A 115 -8.69 13.14 -2.17
N ASP A 116 -8.95 14.24 -1.49
CA ASP A 116 -10.27 14.49 -0.92
C ASP A 116 -11.34 14.30 -2.01
N PRO A 117 -12.34 13.42 -1.79
CA PRO A 117 -13.42 13.18 -2.75
C PRO A 117 -14.13 14.45 -3.22
N LYS A 118 -14.21 15.48 -2.36
CA LYS A 118 -14.81 16.78 -2.66
C LYS A 118 -14.01 17.60 -3.69
N ARG A 119 -12.71 17.28 -3.86
CA ARG A 119 -11.79 17.95 -4.80
C ARG A 119 -11.52 17.14 -6.06
N ARG A 120 -12.13 15.98 -6.16
CA ARG A 120 -11.90 15.05 -7.28
C ARG A 120 -12.43 15.62 -8.60
N THR A 121 -11.54 15.75 -9.57
CA THR A 121 -11.88 15.95 -10.99
C THR A 121 -11.00 15.01 -11.83
N PRO A 122 -11.43 14.60 -13.05
CA PRO A 122 -10.59 13.77 -13.92
C PRO A 122 -9.21 14.38 -14.17
N MET A 123 -9.13 15.70 -14.30
CA MET A 123 -7.88 16.43 -14.53
C MET A 123 -6.94 16.36 -13.31
N ILE A 124 -7.47 16.53 -12.09
CA ILE A 124 -6.68 16.40 -10.85
C ILE A 124 -6.17 14.97 -10.72
N MET A 125 -7.01 13.98 -10.96
CA MET A 125 -6.66 12.57 -10.83
C MET A 125 -5.56 12.18 -11.80
N GLN A 126 -5.69 12.52 -13.09
CA GLN A 126 -4.66 12.27 -14.10
C GLN A 126 -3.37 13.04 -13.80
N GLY A 127 -3.49 14.30 -13.35
CA GLY A 127 -2.36 15.14 -12.99
C GLY A 127 -1.53 14.53 -11.87
N ILE A 128 -2.17 14.12 -10.78
CA ILE A 128 -1.50 13.53 -9.62
C ILE A 128 -0.80 12.23 -10.00
N HIS A 129 -1.45 11.34 -10.75
CA HIS A 129 -0.83 10.11 -11.20
C HIS A 129 0.45 10.38 -12.03
N THR A 130 0.36 11.29 -12.99
CA THR A 130 1.49 11.65 -13.86
C THR A 130 2.65 12.26 -13.06
N VAL A 131 2.33 13.17 -12.14
CA VAL A 131 3.29 13.86 -11.29
C VAL A 131 4.00 12.86 -10.38
N HIS A 132 3.27 12.09 -9.61
CA HIS A 132 3.86 11.13 -8.66
C HIS A 132 4.70 10.06 -9.36
N THR A 133 4.26 9.59 -10.53
CA THR A 133 5.08 8.67 -11.33
C THR A 133 6.39 9.30 -11.77
N SER A 134 6.36 10.58 -12.20
CA SER A 134 7.55 11.31 -12.63
C SER A 134 8.47 11.61 -11.46
N GLU A 135 7.93 12.02 -10.33
CA GLU A 135 8.66 12.27 -9.08
C GLU A 135 9.34 11.00 -8.56
N CYS A 136 8.64 9.88 -8.57
CA CYS A 136 9.20 8.59 -8.19
C CYS A 136 10.38 8.18 -9.09
N ARG A 137 10.29 8.43 -10.41
CA ARG A 137 11.39 8.18 -11.34
C ARG A 137 12.58 9.09 -11.09
N SER A 138 12.34 10.37 -10.77
CA SER A 138 13.38 11.34 -10.40
C SER A 138 14.10 10.91 -9.13
N LEU A 139 13.36 10.57 -8.08
CA LEU A 139 13.88 10.05 -6.82
C LEU A 139 14.78 8.82 -7.04
N LYS A 140 14.28 7.83 -7.79
CA LYS A 140 15.04 6.63 -8.13
C LYS A 140 16.36 6.99 -8.83
N ALA A 141 16.32 7.85 -9.83
CA ALA A 141 17.51 8.25 -10.59
C ALA A 141 18.55 8.96 -9.71
N ILE A 142 18.11 9.80 -8.78
CA ILE A 142 18.99 10.53 -7.85
C ILE A 142 19.67 9.56 -6.88
N LEU A 143 18.89 8.72 -6.20
CA LEU A 143 19.41 7.79 -5.19
C LEU A 143 20.34 6.73 -5.80
N GLU A 144 20.02 6.22 -6.97
CA GLU A 144 20.88 5.27 -7.69
C GLU A 144 22.19 5.92 -8.17
N ARG A 145 22.13 7.17 -8.63
CA ARG A 145 23.35 7.94 -8.98
C ARG A 145 24.23 8.19 -7.75
N GLN A 146 23.65 8.55 -6.62
CA GLN A 146 24.38 8.71 -5.35
C GLN A 146 24.99 7.38 -4.87
N ALA A 147 24.40 6.24 -5.23
CA ALA A 147 24.94 4.90 -5.02
C ALA A 147 25.97 4.46 -6.08
N GLY A 148 26.39 5.38 -6.98
CA GLY A 148 27.39 5.11 -8.04
C GLY A 148 26.84 4.36 -9.26
N ARG A 149 25.53 4.25 -9.43
CA ARG A 149 24.93 3.58 -10.58
C ARG A 149 24.88 4.51 -11.80
N THR A 150 25.22 3.97 -12.95
CA THR A 150 25.18 4.70 -14.24
C THR A 150 23.94 4.37 -15.07
N ARG A 151 23.21 3.33 -14.69
CA ARG A 151 21.96 2.88 -15.33
C ARG A 151 20.93 2.55 -14.26
N ALA A 152 19.66 2.74 -14.60
CA ALA A 152 18.56 2.32 -13.74
C ALA A 152 18.63 0.81 -13.48
N ALA A 153 18.51 0.43 -12.22
CA ALA A 153 18.48 -0.96 -11.81
C ALA A 153 17.04 -1.49 -11.79
N GLU A 154 16.88 -2.77 -12.01
CA GLU A 154 15.60 -3.47 -11.88
C GLU A 154 15.68 -4.42 -10.69
N GLY A 155 14.63 -4.44 -9.88
CA GLY A 155 14.48 -5.36 -8.76
C GLY A 155 13.98 -6.72 -9.22
N ARG A 156 14.15 -7.72 -8.37
CA ARG A 156 13.64 -9.07 -8.60
C ARG A 156 12.13 -9.18 -8.44
N TYR A 157 11.49 -8.20 -7.79
CA TYR A 157 10.07 -8.21 -7.50
C TYR A 157 9.37 -7.05 -8.18
N ALA A 158 8.20 -7.32 -8.73
CA ALA A 158 7.21 -6.31 -9.06
C ALA A 158 6.32 -6.09 -7.84
N ILE A 159 5.81 -4.86 -7.68
CA ILE A 159 4.82 -4.52 -6.66
C ILE A 159 3.47 -4.42 -7.34
N ALA A 160 2.49 -5.09 -6.77
CA ALA A 160 1.10 -4.92 -7.13
C ALA A 160 0.29 -4.48 -5.92
N THR A 161 -0.77 -3.72 -6.14
CA THR A 161 -1.57 -3.14 -5.07
C THR A 161 -3.05 -3.23 -5.39
N ASP A 162 -3.84 -3.36 -4.33
CA ASP A 162 -5.28 -3.23 -4.37
C ASP A 162 -5.75 -2.26 -3.29
N THR A 163 -6.73 -1.43 -3.61
CA THR A 163 -7.23 -0.39 -2.70
C THR A 163 -8.74 -0.46 -2.61
N MET A 164 -9.25 -0.56 -1.40
CA MET A 164 -10.67 -0.65 -1.12
C MET A 164 -11.09 0.37 -0.07
N TYR A 165 -12.15 1.11 -0.35
CA TYR A 165 -12.86 1.88 0.67
C TYR A 165 -13.87 0.99 1.40
N VAL A 166 -13.87 1.04 2.73
CA VAL A 166 -14.77 0.29 3.61
C VAL A 166 -15.58 1.26 4.46
N ASP A 167 -16.89 1.23 4.33
CA ASP A 167 -17.82 2.09 5.08
C ASP A 167 -18.16 1.46 6.44
N ALA A 168 -17.14 1.40 7.29
CA ALA A 168 -17.23 0.87 8.65
C ALA A 168 -16.19 1.58 9.54
N PRO A 169 -16.36 1.54 10.88
CA PRO A 169 -15.32 2.00 11.81
C PRO A 169 -13.99 1.25 11.58
N LEU A 170 -12.87 1.97 11.65
CA LEU A 170 -11.54 1.39 11.45
C LEU A 170 -11.27 0.26 12.46
N GLU A 171 -11.66 0.45 13.72
CA GLU A 171 -11.42 -0.52 14.80
C GLU A 171 -12.09 -1.86 14.49
N LEU A 172 -13.32 -1.84 13.97
CA LEU A 172 -14.02 -3.05 13.53
C LEU A 172 -13.29 -3.73 12.37
N GLY A 173 -12.82 -2.94 11.41
CA GLY A 173 -12.02 -3.45 10.28
C GLY A 173 -10.73 -4.09 10.75
N VAL A 174 -10.00 -3.41 11.63
CA VAL A 174 -8.74 -3.90 12.20
C VAL A 174 -8.96 -5.21 12.96
N GLU A 175 -9.92 -5.26 13.88
CA GLU A 175 -10.24 -6.46 14.66
C GLU A 175 -10.58 -7.66 13.75
N TYR A 176 -11.35 -7.42 12.72
CA TYR A 176 -11.78 -8.48 11.80
C TYR A 176 -10.67 -8.96 10.88
N ILE A 177 -9.96 -8.02 10.23
CA ILE A 177 -8.97 -8.34 9.18
C ILE A 177 -7.66 -8.89 9.77
N SER A 178 -7.29 -8.46 10.99
CA SER A 178 -6.05 -8.92 11.63
C SER A 178 -6.16 -10.28 12.32
N ASN A 179 -7.34 -10.86 12.37
CA ASN A 179 -7.58 -12.15 12.99
C ASN A 179 -7.56 -13.28 11.94
N VAL A 180 -6.55 -14.15 12.01
CA VAL A 180 -6.40 -15.31 11.11
C VAL A 180 -7.58 -16.28 11.17
N GLN A 181 -8.31 -16.32 12.28
CA GLN A 181 -9.52 -17.16 12.42
C GLN A 181 -10.64 -16.74 11.46
N ASN A 182 -10.62 -15.50 10.96
CA ASN A 182 -11.59 -15.02 9.97
C ASN A 182 -11.12 -15.20 8.53
N LEU A 183 -9.91 -15.76 8.31
CA LEU A 183 -9.30 -15.79 6.98
C LEU A 183 -10.12 -16.61 5.98
N ASP A 184 -10.70 -17.73 6.40
CA ASP A 184 -11.52 -18.59 5.55
C ASP A 184 -12.88 -17.96 5.14
N GLU A 185 -13.33 -16.93 5.86
CA GLU A 185 -14.54 -16.20 5.48
C GLU A 185 -14.34 -15.32 4.24
N TRP A 186 -13.10 -14.82 4.01
CA TRP A 186 -12.82 -13.85 2.94
C TRP A 186 -11.76 -14.28 1.93
N ALA A 187 -10.84 -15.19 2.30
CA ALA A 187 -9.83 -15.70 1.38
C ALA A 187 -10.40 -16.88 0.57
N HIS A 188 -10.58 -16.69 -0.72
CA HIS A 188 -11.23 -17.70 -1.57
C HIS A 188 -10.44 -18.99 -1.76
N LEU A 189 -9.12 -18.90 -1.68
CA LEU A 189 -8.21 -19.96 -2.09
C LEU A 189 -7.65 -20.76 -0.92
N LEU A 190 -7.99 -20.39 0.31
CA LEU A 190 -7.47 -21.02 1.51
C LEU A 190 -8.56 -21.78 2.25
N ARG A 191 -8.21 -22.99 2.73
CA ARG A 191 -9.09 -23.83 3.55
C ARG A 191 -8.35 -24.23 4.82
N PRO A 192 -9.01 -24.16 5.99
CA PRO A 192 -8.42 -24.65 7.24
C PRO A 192 -7.92 -26.09 7.13
N ASP A 193 -6.69 -26.36 7.63
CA ASP A 193 -6.07 -27.71 7.60
C ASP A 193 -5.32 -28.06 8.89
N GLY A 194 -5.54 -27.33 9.98
CA GLY A 194 -4.86 -27.60 11.24
C GLY A 194 -5.17 -26.59 12.32
N GLU A 195 -4.14 -26.21 13.09
CA GLU A 195 -4.28 -25.23 14.16
C GLU A 195 -4.57 -23.84 13.59
N ILE A 196 -5.53 -23.14 14.22
CA ILE A 196 -5.84 -21.74 13.91
C ILE A 196 -5.98 -20.96 15.20
N THR A 197 -5.16 -19.90 15.34
CA THR A 197 -5.20 -18.89 16.39
C THR A 197 -5.44 -17.51 15.78
N PRO A 198 -5.64 -16.45 16.55
CA PRO A 198 -5.79 -15.10 16.01
C PRO A 198 -4.60 -14.63 15.14
N GLU A 199 -3.36 -15.04 15.46
CA GLU A 199 -2.15 -14.58 14.77
C GLU A 199 -1.56 -15.61 13.81
N TYR A 200 -1.97 -16.89 13.86
CA TYR A 200 -1.41 -17.98 13.08
C TYR A 200 -2.47 -18.97 12.64
N GLY A 201 -2.27 -19.59 11.47
CA GLY A 201 -3.11 -20.68 11.02
C GLY A 201 -2.46 -21.60 9.99
N GLU A 202 -2.89 -22.87 9.99
CA GLU A 202 -2.50 -23.84 8.99
C GLU A 202 -3.65 -24.03 8.00
N PHE A 203 -3.34 -23.85 6.72
CA PHE A 203 -4.30 -23.90 5.63
C PHE A 203 -3.79 -24.78 4.48
N ARG A 204 -4.70 -25.08 3.55
CA ARG A 204 -4.36 -25.54 2.20
C ARG A 204 -4.87 -24.57 1.16
N ASP A 205 -4.07 -24.36 0.13
CA ASP A 205 -4.49 -23.59 -1.04
C ASP A 205 -5.36 -24.42 -2.01
N GLU A 206 -5.75 -23.81 -3.13
CA GLU A 206 -6.55 -24.45 -4.19
C GLU A 206 -5.86 -25.66 -4.82
N TYR A 207 -4.52 -25.73 -4.78
CA TYR A 207 -3.71 -26.83 -5.28
C TYR A 207 -3.42 -27.89 -4.21
N ASN A 208 -4.10 -27.80 -3.07
CA ASN A 208 -3.91 -28.71 -1.91
C ASN A 208 -2.52 -28.62 -1.27
N GLN A 209 -1.79 -27.50 -1.45
CA GLN A 209 -0.49 -27.26 -0.85
C GLN A 209 -0.66 -26.70 0.56
N LYS A 210 0.21 -27.13 1.49
CA LYS A 210 0.23 -26.56 2.84
C LYS A 210 0.68 -25.10 2.81
N VAL A 211 -0.05 -24.25 3.52
CA VAL A 211 0.26 -22.84 3.71
C VAL A 211 0.15 -22.50 5.19
N ASN A 212 1.22 -22.01 5.77
CA ASN A 212 1.21 -21.47 7.12
C ASN A 212 1.02 -19.94 7.03
N VAL A 213 -0.01 -19.43 7.66
CA VAL A 213 -0.35 -18.01 7.63
C VAL A 213 -0.04 -17.38 8.96
N THR A 214 0.62 -16.22 8.96
CA THR A 214 0.90 -15.44 10.17
C THR A 214 0.55 -13.98 9.93
N PHE A 215 -0.22 -13.40 10.83
CA PHE A 215 -0.56 -11.98 10.82
C PHE A 215 0.13 -11.24 11.97
N ARG A 216 0.67 -10.05 11.67
CA ARG A 216 1.25 -9.15 12.66
C ARG A 216 0.73 -7.73 12.44
N LEU A 217 0.10 -7.18 13.47
CA LEU A 217 -0.48 -5.84 13.43
C LEU A 217 0.47 -4.84 14.08
N HIS A 218 0.82 -3.79 13.33
CA HIS A 218 1.63 -2.67 13.80
C HIS A 218 0.76 -1.41 13.91
N ASN A 219 0.72 -0.82 15.10
CA ASN A 219 0.08 0.48 15.30
C ASN A 219 1.04 1.60 14.91
N MET A 220 0.69 2.34 13.84
CA MET A 220 1.45 3.46 13.30
C MET A 220 0.99 4.81 13.89
N ASN A 221 0.24 4.81 14.98
CA ASN A 221 -0.43 5.89 15.70
C ASN A 221 -1.74 6.37 15.04
N ASN A 222 -1.75 6.70 13.75
CA ASN A 222 -2.93 7.24 13.07
C ASN A 222 -3.56 6.25 12.08
N TYR A 223 -2.89 5.13 11.84
CA TYR A 223 -3.33 4.03 11.00
C TYR A 223 -2.65 2.74 11.44
N TYR A 224 -2.97 1.63 10.81
CA TYR A 224 -2.35 0.35 11.08
C TYR A 224 -1.67 -0.21 9.84
N LEU A 225 -0.56 -0.89 10.04
CA LEU A 225 0.05 -1.76 9.05
C LEU A 225 -0.15 -3.20 9.51
N LEU A 226 -0.84 -4.00 8.71
CA LEU A 226 -1.01 -5.43 8.91
C LEU A 226 -0.06 -6.18 7.99
N GLU A 227 0.88 -6.91 8.53
CA GLU A 227 1.70 -7.84 7.77
C GLU A 227 0.96 -9.19 7.69
N GLN A 228 0.79 -9.67 6.47
CA GLN A 228 0.19 -10.96 6.16
C GLN A 228 1.26 -11.82 5.49
N ASP A 229 1.79 -12.81 6.21
CA ASP A 229 2.81 -13.73 5.73
C ASP A 229 2.18 -15.08 5.41
N TYR A 230 2.37 -15.55 4.19
CA TYR A 230 1.98 -16.85 3.69
C TYR A 230 3.24 -17.67 3.42
N TYR A 231 3.50 -18.67 4.21
CA TYR A 231 4.66 -19.56 4.06
C TYR A 231 4.25 -20.91 3.50
N TYR A 232 4.86 -21.30 2.38
CA TYR A 232 4.69 -22.58 1.72
C TYR A 232 5.86 -23.51 2.09
N PRO A 233 5.71 -24.44 3.06
CA PRO A 233 6.82 -25.25 3.59
C PRO A 233 7.48 -26.13 2.53
N GLU A 234 6.68 -26.72 1.63
CA GLU A 234 7.15 -27.62 0.58
C GLU A 234 8.12 -26.92 -0.41
N TYR A 235 7.90 -25.63 -0.65
CA TYR A 235 8.68 -24.82 -1.58
C TYR A 235 9.70 -23.92 -0.89
N LYS A 236 9.68 -23.84 0.44
CA LYS A 236 10.42 -22.84 1.24
C LYS A 236 10.22 -21.42 0.71
N PHE A 237 8.98 -21.13 0.34
CA PHE A 237 8.60 -19.89 -0.28
C PHE A 237 7.76 -19.06 0.67
N TYR A 238 8.04 -17.74 0.73
CA TYR A 238 7.25 -16.73 1.42
C TYR A 238 6.54 -15.82 0.43
N GLN A 239 5.26 -15.58 0.66
CA GLN A 239 4.53 -14.50 0.05
C GLN A 239 4.12 -13.55 1.15
N ARG A 240 4.53 -12.30 1.04
CA ARG A 240 4.23 -11.26 2.01
C ARG A 240 3.29 -10.24 1.40
N CYS A 241 2.17 -9.98 2.08
CA CYS A 241 1.11 -9.09 1.61
C CYS A 241 0.78 -8.06 2.70
N PRO A 242 1.61 -7.01 2.90
CA PRO A 242 1.28 -5.98 3.88
C PRO A 242 0.05 -5.19 3.44
N ALA A 243 -0.78 -4.81 4.41
CA ALA A 243 -1.96 -3.98 4.21
C ALA A 243 -1.92 -2.76 5.12
N ILE A 244 -2.16 -1.58 4.56
CA ILE A 244 -2.37 -0.33 5.31
C ILE A 244 -3.87 -0.18 5.54
N LEU A 245 -4.26 0.02 6.79
CA LEU A 245 -5.63 0.32 7.21
C LEU A 245 -5.65 1.74 7.78
N ILE A 246 -6.15 2.70 7.01
CA ILE A 246 -6.08 4.13 7.33
C ILE A 246 -7.47 4.75 7.39
N PRO A 247 -7.85 5.48 8.47
CA PRO A 247 -9.14 6.13 8.55
C PRO A 247 -9.26 7.24 7.50
N CYS A 248 -10.40 7.34 6.84
CA CYS A 248 -10.64 8.37 5.82
C CYS A 248 -10.50 9.79 6.36
N SER A 249 -10.86 10.02 7.62
CA SER A 249 -10.66 11.31 8.28
C SER A 249 -9.20 11.75 8.30
N TYR A 250 -8.29 10.80 8.50
CA TYR A 250 -6.85 11.07 8.48
C TYR A 250 -6.31 11.15 7.03
N ALA A 251 -6.68 10.20 6.17
CA ALA A 251 -6.23 10.16 4.78
C ALA A 251 -6.59 11.43 4.00
N PHE A 252 -7.80 11.95 4.20
CA PHE A 252 -8.30 13.13 3.48
C PHE A 252 -8.16 14.45 4.27
N GLY A 253 -7.70 14.39 5.53
CA GLY A 253 -7.64 15.57 6.41
C GLY A 253 -9.02 16.18 6.69
N ASP A 254 -10.10 15.40 6.59
CA ASP A 254 -11.49 15.79 6.84
C ASP A 254 -12.05 15.01 8.02
N PRO A 255 -12.17 15.62 9.21
CA PRO A 255 -12.68 14.92 10.41
C PRO A 255 -14.09 14.35 10.24
N SER A 256 -14.86 14.82 9.24
CA SER A 256 -16.20 14.32 8.94
C SER A 256 -16.21 13.10 8.02
N ALA A 257 -15.07 12.76 7.41
CA ALA A 257 -14.98 11.61 6.53
C ALA A 257 -15.08 10.31 7.34
N ARG A 258 -16.02 9.45 6.92
CA ARG A 258 -16.30 8.17 7.57
C ARG A 258 -15.59 7.01 6.88
N GLY A 259 -15.49 5.90 7.57
CA GLY A 259 -14.90 4.68 7.05
C GLY A 259 -13.37 4.71 7.03
N PHE A 260 -12.80 3.71 6.40
CA PHE A 260 -11.36 3.59 6.25
C PHE A 260 -11.00 3.09 4.84
N ILE A 261 -9.74 3.27 4.49
CA ILE A 261 -9.14 2.72 3.27
C ILE A 261 -8.29 1.53 3.69
N GLN A 262 -8.55 0.37 3.07
CA GLN A 262 -7.66 -0.77 3.06
C GLN A 262 -6.82 -0.70 1.78
N HIS A 263 -5.51 -0.62 1.93
CA HIS A 263 -4.58 -0.66 0.82
C HIS A 263 -3.64 -1.85 1.00
N ARG A 264 -3.78 -2.86 0.15
CA ARG A 264 -3.00 -4.10 0.18
C ARG A 264 -1.85 -4.01 -0.82
N ILE A 265 -0.70 -4.54 -0.44
CA ILE A 265 0.51 -4.59 -1.27
C ILE A 265 0.92 -6.05 -1.40
N THR A 266 1.36 -6.46 -2.57
CA THR A 266 1.96 -7.77 -2.77
C THR A 266 3.18 -7.68 -3.66
N PHE A 267 4.11 -8.61 -3.49
CA PHE A 267 5.37 -8.65 -4.20
C PHE A 267 5.45 -9.92 -5.05
N TRP A 268 5.79 -9.76 -6.33
CA TRP A 268 5.86 -10.84 -7.31
C TRP A 268 7.27 -10.99 -7.84
N LYS A 269 7.81 -12.19 -7.82
CA LYS A 269 9.13 -12.46 -8.43
C LYS A 269 9.03 -12.34 -9.95
N VAL A 270 9.77 -11.40 -10.52
CA VAL A 270 9.78 -11.14 -11.96
C VAL A 270 10.34 -12.36 -12.71
N GLY A 271 9.69 -12.79 -13.79
CA GLY A 271 10.22 -13.77 -14.75
C GLY A 271 9.71 -15.21 -14.69
N LYS A 272 9.17 -15.69 -13.57
CA LYS A 272 8.64 -17.07 -13.48
C LYS A 272 7.13 -17.20 -13.26
N ALA A 273 6.48 -16.15 -12.86
CA ALA A 273 5.13 -16.19 -12.28
C ALA A 273 4.08 -15.33 -13.00
N TYR A 274 4.31 -14.88 -14.23
CA TYR A 274 3.37 -13.95 -14.88
C TYR A 274 1.95 -14.53 -15.02
N ARG A 275 1.82 -15.84 -15.21
CA ARG A 275 0.50 -16.50 -15.28
C ARG A 275 -0.16 -16.63 -13.92
N HIS A 276 0.59 -17.04 -12.90
CA HIS A 276 0.09 -17.07 -11.51
C HIS A 276 -0.14 -15.67 -10.97
N GLY A 277 0.76 -14.72 -11.26
CA GLY A 277 0.61 -13.33 -10.83
C GLY A 277 -0.68 -12.66 -11.31
N LYS A 278 -1.13 -12.92 -12.54
CA LYS A 278 -2.38 -12.34 -13.04
C LYS A 278 -3.61 -12.93 -12.34
N LEU A 279 -3.66 -14.25 -12.17
CA LEU A 279 -4.75 -14.94 -11.45
C LEU A 279 -4.82 -14.47 -10.01
N GLN A 280 -3.68 -14.43 -9.30
CA GLN A 280 -3.63 -13.97 -7.92
C GLN A 280 -4.01 -12.49 -7.76
N MET A 281 -3.78 -11.63 -8.77
CA MET A 281 -4.26 -10.25 -8.73
C MET A 281 -5.78 -10.13 -8.86
N GLU A 282 -6.40 -10.97 -9.67
CA GLU A 282 -7.85 -11.06 -9.77
C GLU A 282 -8.45 -11.57 -8.45
N ASP A 283 -7.84 -12.59 -7.84
CA ASP A 283 -8.22 -13.12 -6.54
C ASP A 283 -8.00 -12.11 -5.42
N PHE A 284 -6.90 -11.37 -5.47
CA PHE A 284 -6.56 -10.33 -4.50
C PHE A 284 -7.61 -9.23 -4.43
N GLY A 285 -8.12 -8.78 -5.59
CA GLY A 285 -9.24 -7.83 -5.67
C GLY A 285 -10.55 -8.45 -5.17
N ALA A 286 -10.83 -9.72 -5.48
CA ALA A 286 -12.01 -10.42 -5.02
C ALA A 286 -12.00 -10.61 -3.49
N GLU A 287 -10.87 -10.94 -2.90
CA GLU A 287 -10.68 -11.03 -1.46
C GLU A 287 -10.92 -9.69 -0.76
N SER A 288 -10.37 -8.59 -1.31
CA SER A 288 -10.60 -7.24 -0.77
C SER A 288 -12.09 -6.87 -0.81
N MET A 289 -12.81 -7.25 -1.87
CA MET A 289 -14.26 -7.06 -1.96
C MET A 289 -15.02 -7.87 -0.91
N ASN A 290 -14.57 -9.09 -0.60
CA ASN A 290 -15.18 -9.89 0.45
C ASN A 290 -14.94 -9.26 1.83
N VAL A 291 -13.72 -8.86 2.13
CA VAL A 291 -13.40 -8.12 3.35
C VAL A 291 -14.33 -6.92 3.50
N LYS A 292 -14.44 -6.09 2.44
CA LYS A 292 -15.34 -4.93 2.45
C LYS A 292 -16.77 -5.32 2.83
N ARG A 293 -17.34 -6.29 2.14
CA ARG A 293 -18.73 -6.74 2.39
C ARG A 293 -18.95 -7.25 3.80
N LEU A 294 -18.03 -8.07 4.30
CA LEU A 294 -18.16 -8.71 5.61
C LEU A 294 -18.02 -7.68 6.72
N VAL A 295 -17.07 -6.75 6.61
CA VAL A 295 -16.85 -5.70 7.61
C VAL A 295 -18.01 -4.70 7.61
N GLU A 296 -18.49 -4.28 6.43
CA GLU A 296 -19.64 -3.37 6.32
C GLU A 296 -20.92 -4.01 6.83
N ALA A 297 -21.14 -5.31 6.58
CA ALA A 297 -22.28 -6.04 7.12
C ALA A 297 -22.21 -6.12 8.67
N LYS A 298 -21.04 -6.37 9.25
CA LYS A 298 -20.83 -6.36 10.71
C LYS A 298 -21.07 -4.96 11.31
N ALA A 299 -20.83 -3.89 10.54
CA ALA A 299 -21.14 -2.51 10.93
C ALA A 299 -22.63 -2.15 10.78
N GLY A 300 -23.47 -3.07 10.31
CA GLY A 300 -24.89 -2.85 10.07
C GLY A 300 -25.22 -2.22 8.72
N ASN A 301 -24.25 -2.07 7.83
CA ASN A 301 -24.45 -1.58 6.46
C ASN A 301 -24.75 -2.76 5.53
N THR A 302 -26.06 -3.06 5.35
CA THR A 302 -26.52 -4.20 4.54
C THR A 302 -26.71 -3.87 3.05
N GLU A 303 -26.65 -2.59 2.65
CA GLU A 303 -26.85 -2.18 1.24
C GLU A 303 -25.73 -2.68 0.33
N THR A 304 -24.51 -2.76 0.82
CA THR A 304 -23.35 -3.24 0.06
C THR A 304 -23.47 -4.73 -0.25
N PHE A 305 -24.07 -5.50 0.65
CA PHE A 305 -24.32 -6.94 0.43
C PHE A 305 -25.28 -7.19 -0.74
N ALA A 306 -26.29 -6.36 -0.89
CA ALA A 306 -27.27 -6.50 -1.98
C ALA A 306 -26.69 -6.08 -3.35
N ARG A 307 -25.81 -5.08 -3.40
CA ARG A 307 -25.16 -4.61 -4.63
C ARG A 307 -24.05 -5.52 -5.14
N GLY A 308 -23.40 -6.24 -4.26
CA GLY A 308 -22.21 -7.05 -4.59
C GLY A 308 -22.50 -8.35 -5.36
N MET A 309 -23.74 -8.80 -5.45
CA MET A 309 -24.09 -9.97 -6.28
C MET A 309 -24.12 -9.68 -7.78
N SER A 310 -24.04 -8.41 -8.19
CA SER A 310 -24.10 -7.99 -9.62
C SER A 310 -22.75 -7.59 -10.21
N TYR A 311 -21.67 -7.59 -9.43
CA TYR A 311 -20.35 -7.16 -9.90
C TYR A 311 -19.44 -8.36 -10.19
N MET A 312 -19.65 -9.00 -11.34
CA MET A 312 -18.56 -9.67 -12.06
C MET A 312 -17.94 -8.60 -12.98
N PRO A 313 -16.62 -8.37 -12.95
CA PRO A 313 -16.00 -7.44 -13.90
C PRO A 313 -16.34 -7.87 -15.33
N GLN A 314 -16.79 -6.94 -16.16
CA GLN A 314 -17.10 -7.22 -17.58
C GLN A 314 -15.90 -7.85 -18.34
N GLN A 315 -14.68 -7.64 -17.88
CA GLN A 315 -13.47 -8.25 -18.43
C GLN A 315 -13.41 -9.79 -18.26
N THR A 316 -14.07 -10.36 -17.26
CA THR A 316 -14.11 -11.82 -17.09
C THR A 316 -15.04 -12.48 -18.11
N GLN A 317 -16.05 -11.78 -18.60
CA GLN A 317 -16.94 -12.30 -19.64
C GLN A 317 -16.28 -12.40 -21.00
N GLU A 318 -15.37 -11.49 -21.36
CA GLU A 318 -14.65 -11.56 -22.64
C GLU A 318 -13.58 -12.67 -22.66
N LEU A 319 -12.97 -13.01 -21.55
CA LEU A 319 -11.97 -14.08 -21.45
C LEU A 319 -12.58 -15.48 -21.54
N VAL A 320 -13.82 -15.67 -21.09
CA VAL A 320 -14.54 -16.96 -21.20
C VAL A 320 -15.03 -17.17 -22.66
N ALA A 321 -15.37 -16.11 -23.37
CA ALA A 321 -15.81 -16.21 -24.77
C ALA A 321 -14.66 -16.57 -25.75
N VAL A 322 -13.41 -16.26 -25.44
CA VAL A 322 -12.25 -16.58 -26.30
C VAL A 322 -11.70 -17.99 -26.04
N GLY A 323 -12.03 -18.63 -24.93
CA GLY A 323 -11.54 -19.97 -24.55
C GLY A 323 -12.31 -21.14 -25.21
N ASN A 324 -13.48 -20.92 -25.81
CA ASN A 324 -14.31 -21.96 -26.41
C ASN A 324 -14.22 -22.08 -27.95
N GLY A 325 -13.23 -21.45 -28.54
CA GLY A 325 -12.96 -21.50 -29.97
C GLY A 325 -11.64 -22.20 -30.30
N LYS A 326 -11.63 -23.52 -30.24
CA LYS A 326 -10.83 -24.59 -30.86
C LYS A 326 -10.33 -25.61 -29.87
#